data_39ecc9b6d4109dd75339761a0217fb85
#
_entry.id   39ecc9b6d4109dd75339761a0217fb85
#
_cell.length_a   1.000
_cell.length_b   1.000
_cell.length_c   1.000
_cell.angle_alpha   90.00
_cell.angle_beta   90.00
_cell.angle_gamma   90.00
#
_symmetry.space_group_name_H-M   'P 1'
#
loop_
_entity.id
_entity.type
_entity.pdbx_description
1 polymer ?
#
loop_
_entity_poly.entity_id
_entity_poly.type
_entity_poly.pdbx_seq_one_letter_code
_entity_poly.pdbx_strand_id
1 'polypeptide(L)'
;IGYRLRGQDQIVRSIEAVKRASRLGVRGFLVYDEGCPLVLDQARKAGAIPSDCHFKMSAHAGVSNPCSARLMETIGLDSINPVRDIQLQMLSAIRQAVDIPIDIHTENPASSGGFIRHYEVPEMIRIASPIYLKTGGIVAGTHSWDTTAEQARLRAKQVALVKRVIDEYYPDALASSKGSISW
;
A
#
# COMPACT_ATOMS: atom_id res chain seq x y z
N ILE A 1 13.43 8.66 13.73
CA ILE A 1 13.61 7.20 13.87
C ILE A 1 12.86 6.56 12.73
N GLY A 2 13.58 5.97 11.77
CA GLY A 2 12.98 5.28 10.64
C GLY A 2 12.60 3.83 10.98
N TYR A 3 11.61 3.31 10.28
CA TYR A 3 11.23 1.89 10.31
C TYR A 3 12.23 1.10 9.45
N ARG A 4 13.44 0.88 9.98
CA ARG A 4 14.51 0.17 9.26
C ARG A 4 14.93 -1.08 10.03
N LEU A 5 15.28 -2.13 9.30
CA LEU A 5 15.91 -3.32 9.86
C LEU A 5 17.32 -2.96 10.32
N ARG A 6 17.64 -3.36 11.55
CA ARG A 6 18.94 -3.05 12.16
C ARG A 6 19.81 -4.30 12.17
N GLY A 7 20.90 -4.22 11.41
CA GLY A 7 21.85 -5.31 11.30
C GLY A 7 21.33 -6.52 10.52
N GLN A 8 22.23 -7.43 10.26
CA GLN A 8 21.98 -8.61 9.44
C GLN A 8 20.97 -9.57 10.04
N ASP A 9 20.96 -9.73 11.37
CA ASP A 9 20.08 -10.67 12.06
C ASP A 9 18.59 -10.32 11.85
N GLN A 10 18.24 -9.04 11.81
CA GLN A 10 16.85 -8.63 11.58
C GLN A 10 16.41 -8.92 10.14
N ILE A 11 17.32 -8.78 9.16
CA ILE A 11 17.05 -9.15 7.77
C ILE A 11 16.81 -10.65 7.68
N VAL A 12 17.68 -11.48 8.24
CA VAL A 12 17.53 -12.95 8.26
C VAL A 12 16.20 -13.35 8.91
N ARG A 13 15.89 -12.78 10.08
CA ARG A 13 14.61 -13.05 10.78
C ARG A 13 13.39 -12.66 9.94
N SER A 14 13.47 -11.57 9.18
CA SER A 14 12.40 -11.13 8.28
C SER A 14 12.18 -12.14 7.15
N ILE A 15 13.25 -12.63 6.52
CA ILE A 15 13.17 -13.67 5.49
C ILE A 15 12.54 -14.94 6.06
N GLU A 16 12.98 -15.40 7.23
CA GLU A 16 12.43 -16.61 7.86
C GLU A 16 10.97 -16.41 8.30
N ALA A 17 10.57 -15.21 8.71
CA ALA A 17 9.18 -14.89 9.00
C ALA A 17 8.30 -14.96 7.74
N VAL A 18 8.76 -14.41 6.61
CA VAL A 18 8.07 -14.52 5.32
C VAL A 18 7.95 -15.98 4.87
N LYS A 19 9.03 -16.77 4.98
CA LYS A 19 9.01 -18.20 4.66
C LYS A 19 7.99 -18.97 5.51
N ARG A 20 7.91 -18.69 6.81
CA ARG A 20 6.91 -19.33 7.69
C ARG A 20 5.49 -18.93 7.31
N ALA A 21 5.25 -17.64 7.11
CA ALA A 21 3.94 -17.13 6.75
C ALA A 21 3.47 -17.66 5.38
N SER A 22 4.37 -17.73 4.39
CA SER A 22 4.03 -18.27 3.06
C SER A 22 3.68 -19.77 3.10
N ARG A 23 4.31 -20.57 3.97
CA ARG A 23 3.91 -21.97 4.20
C ARG A 23 2.50 -22.11 4.79
N LEU A 24 2.03 -21.08 5.52
CA LEU A 24 0.67 -20.99 6.05
C LEU A 24 -0.34 -20.40 5.06
N GLY A 25 0.08 -20.13 3.81
CA GLY A 25 -0.79 -19.61 2.76
C GLY A 25 -0.79 -18.09 2.61
N VAL A 26 -0.03 -17.34 3.42
CA VAL A 26 0.10 -15.89 3.24
C VAL A 26 0.87 -15.60 1.96
N ARG A 27 0.37 -14.65 1.15
CA ARG A 27 0.98 -14.25 -0.12
C ARG A 27 1.29 -12.77 -0.22
N GLY A 28 0.72 -11.91 0.61
CA GLY A 28 0.96 -10.46 0.63
C GLY A 28 1.75 -10.02 1.85
N PHE A 29 2.80 -9.22 1.66
CA PHE A 29 3.69 -8.75 2.72
C PHE A 29 3.92 -7.25 2.60
N LEU A 30 3.64 -6.51 3.67
CA LEU A 30 3.95 -5.09 3.77
C LEU A 30 5.34 -4.91 4.38
N VAL A 31 6.22 -4.22 3.68
CA VAL A 31 7.60 -3.94 4.10
C VAL A 31 7.87 -2.45 4.29
N TYR A 32 8.80 -2.11 5.18
CA TYR A 32 9.14 -0.72 5.53
C TYR A 32 10.58 -0.35 5.15
N ASP A 33 11.42 -1.35 4.92
CA ASP A 33 12.86 -1.21 4.69
C ASP A 33 13.17 -1.57 3.25
N GLU A 34 13.92 -0.73 2.52
CA GLU A 34 14.22 -0.94 1.10
C GLU A 34 15.16 -2.14 0.87
N GLY A 35 15.99 -2.47 1.85
CA GLY A 35 16.86 -3.65 1.76
C GLY A 35 16.09 -4.96 1.85
N CYS A 36 14.94 -4.95 2.55
CA CYS A 36 14.12 -6.15 2.73
C CYS A 36 13.54 -6.70 1.42
N PRO A 37 12.84 -5.91 0.56
CA PRO A 37 12.31 -6.43 -0.70
C PRO A 37 13.41 -6.90 -1.66
N LEU A 38 14.57 -6.27 -1.68
CA LEU A 38 15.70 -6.72 -2.50
C LEU A 38 16.07 -8.18 -2.21
N VAL A 39 16.23 -8.54 -0.94
CA VAL A 39 16.60 -9.91 -0.55
C VAL A 39 15.39 -10.87 -0.65
N LEU A 40 14.18 -10.40 -0.40
CA LEU A 40 12.96 -11.21 -0.55
C LEU A 40 12.67 -11.54 -2.02
N ASP A 41 12.90 -10.60 -2.92
CA ASP A 41 12.76 -10.85 -4.37
C ASP A 41 13.82 -11.84 -4.88
N GLN A 42 15.06 -11.73 -4.40
CA GLN A 42 16.08 -12.73 -4.68
C GLN A 42 15.68 -14.11 -4.16
N ALA A 43 15.13 -14.20 -2.96
CA ALA A 43 14.64 -15.45 -2.39
C ALA A 43 13.43 -16.02 -3.17
N ARG A 44 12.54 -15.16 -3.68
CA ARG A 44 11.43 -15.53 -4.57
C ARG A 44 11.93 -16.06 -5.90
N LYS A 45 12.86 -15.38 -6.54
CA LYS A 45 13.51 -15.82 -7.80
C LYS A 45 14.29 -17.12 -7.66
N ALA A 46 14.89 -17.35 -6.49
CA ALA A 46 15.60 -18.60 -6.17
C ALA A 46 14.67 -19.76 -5.73
N GLY A 47 13.35 -19.55 -5.67
CA GLY A 47 12.38 -20.55 -5.24
C GLY A 47 12.36 -20.84 -3.72
N ALA A 48 13.04 -20.03 -2.92
CA ALA A 48 13.04 -20.16 -1.46
C ALA A 48 11.74 -19.59 -0.82
N ILE A 49 11.01 -18.77 -1.57
CA ILE A 49 9.69 -18.23 -1.26
C ILE A 49 8.81 -18.49 -2.50
N PRO A 50 7.50 -18.78 -2.36
CA PRO A 50 6.61 -18.99 -3.50
C PRO A 50 6.63 -17.80 -4.48
N SER A 51 6.58 -18.09 -5.77
CA SER A 51 6.65 -17.09 -6.84
C SER A 51 5.44 -16.14 -6.86
N ASP A 52 4.31 -16.55 -6.28
CA ASP A 52 3.08 -15.78 -6.12
C ASP A 52 3.04 -14.91 -4.86
N CYS A 53 4.15 -14.79 -4.13
CA CYS A 53 4.27 -13.82 -3.04
C CYS A 53 4.44 -12.41 -3.59
N HIS A 54 3.70 -11.46 -2.99
CA HIS A 54 3.71 -10.04 -3.34
C HIS A 54 4.28 -9.19 -2.21
N PHE A 55 5.13 -8.24 -2.55
CA PHE A 55 5.74 -7.32 -1.61
C PHE A 55 5.27 -5.89 -1.86
N LYS A 56 4.73 -5.25 -0.83
CA LYS A 56 4.21 -3.89 -0.86
C LYS A 56 5.06 -2.97 0.00
N MET A 57 5.52 -1.83 -0.55
CA MET A 57 6.19 -0.81 0.25
C MET A 57 5.20 0.02 1.05
N SER A 58 5.48 0.21 2.32
CA SER A 58 4.68 1.08 3.20
C SER A 58 4.90 2.56 2.91
N ALA A 59 3.88 3.39 3.15
CA ALA A 59 4.00 4.85 3.13
C ALA A 59 5.04 5.40 4.12
N HIS A 60 5.36 4.65 5.17
CA HIS A 60 6.42 5.01 6.13
C HIS A 60 7.84 4.91 5.53
N ALA A 61 8.02 4.29 4.37
CA ALA A 61 9.29 4.30 3.65
C ALA A 61 9.56 5.64 2.94
N GLY A 62 8.53 6.47 2.76
CA GLY A 62 8.68 7.83 2.26
C GLY A 62 8.83 7.95 0.74
N VAL A 63 8.30 7.02 -0.05
CA VAL A 63 8.27 7.15 -1.52
C VAL A 63 7.47 8.40 -1.91
N SER A 64 8.12 9.38 -2.53
CA SER A 64 7.54 10.71 -2.75
C SER A 64 7.79 11.31 -4.14
N ASN A 65 8.54 10.61 -4.99
CA ASN A 65 8.90 11.11 -6.31
C ASN A 65 9.11 9.95 -7.31
N PRO A 66 9.12 10.23 -8.62
CA PRO A 66 9.28 9.22 -9.67
C PRO A 66 10.54 8.36 -9.54
N CYS A 67 11.67 8.96 -9.15
CA CYS A 67 12.93 8.22 -9.02
C CYS A 67 12.89 7.21 -7.88
N SER A 68 12.36 7.60 -6.71
CA SER A 68 12.19 6.68 -5.59
C SER A 68 11.18 5.57 -5.91
N ALA A 69 10.09 5.89 -6.62
CA ALA A 69 9.12 4.90 -7.06
C ALA A 69 9.72 3.87 -8.04
N ARG A 70 10.47 4.33 -9.04
CA ARG A 70 11.18 3.46 -9.99
C ARG A 70 12.20 2.56 -9.29
N LEU A 71 12.92 3.11 -8.31
CA LEU A 71 13.85 2.30 -7.50
C LEU A 71 13.11 1.16 -6.80
N MET A 72 11.96 1.44 -6.18
CA MET A 72 11.16 0.42 -5.49
C MET A 72 10.72 -0.70 -6.42
N GLU A 73 10.22 -0.37 -7.60
CA GLU A 73 9.88 -1.35 -8.64
C GLU A 73 11.10 -2.19 -9.05
N THR A 74 12.25 -1.54 -9.26
CA THR A 74 13.50 -2.21 -9.69
C THR A 74 14.02 -3.21 -8.67
N ILE A 75 13.84 -2.95 -7.37
CA ILE A 75 14.27 -3.87 -6.30
C ILE A 75 13.25 -4.98 -5.98
N GLY A 76 12.19 -5.12 -6.79
CA GLY A 76 11.28 -6.26 -6.75
C GLY A 76 10.01 -6.05 -5.94
N LEU A 77 9.58 -4.82 -5.73
CA LEU A 77 8.26 -4.53 -5.15
C LEU A 77 7.16 -4.69 -6.19
N ASP A 78 6.03 -5.22 -5.75
CA ASP A 78 4.84 -5.46 -6.57
C ASP A 78 3.79 -4.35 -6.40
N SER A 79 3.90 -3.51 -5.38
CA SER A 79 3.13 -2.27 -5.23
C SER A 79 3.81 -1.30 -4.24
N ILE A 80 3.43 -0.03 -4.32
CA ILE A 80 3.96 1.03 -3.45
C ILE A 80 2.86 1.85 -2.80
N ASN A 81 3.07 2.25 -1.54
CA ASN A 81 2.33 3.33 -0.91
C ASN A 81 3.23 4.58 -0.91
N PRO A 82 2.93 5.62 -1.69
CA PRO A 82 3.61 6.90 -1.57
C PRO A 82 3.32 7.58 -0.23
N VAL A 83 4.03 8.66 0.03
CA VAL A 83 3.72 9.56 1.16
C VAL A 83 2.24 9.96 1.13
N ARG A 84 1.64 10.10 2.32
CA ARG A 84 0.18 10.21 2.44
C ARG A 84 -0.40 11.52 1.93
N ASP A 85 0.38 12.59 1.98
CA ASP A 85 0.05 13.95 1.56
C ASP A 85 0.40 14.25 0.09
N ILE A 86 0.62 13.21 -0.71
CA ILE A 86 0.98 13.34 -2.12
C ILE A 86 -0.11 14.08 -2.91
N GLN A 87 0.29 15.09 -3.69
CA GLN A 87 -0.60 15.85 -4.56
C GLN A 87 -0.86 15.11 -5.87
N LEU A 88 -1.94 15.48 -6.58
CA LEU A 88 -2.34 14.83 -7.83
C LEU A 88 -1.24 14.90 -8.91
N GLN A 89 -0.54 16.04 -9.03
CA GLN A 89 0.56 16.19 -9.98
C GLN A 89 1.75 15.27 -9.67
N MET A 90 2.09 15.13 -8.38
CA MET A 90 3.13 14.22 -7.92
C MET A 90 2.72 12.75 -8.18
N LEU A 91 1.46 12.43 -7.91
CA LEU A 91 0.89 11.11 -8.16
C LEU A 91 0.94 10.75 -9.65
N SER A 92 0.57 11.69 -10.53
CA SER A 92 0.67 11.54 -11.99
C SER A 92 2.11 11.26 -12.43
N ALA A 93 3.07 12.02 -11.90
CA ALA A 93 4.48 11.83 -12.22
C ALA A 93 5.01 10.46 -11.75
N ILE A 94 4.60 9.99 -10.57
CA ILE A 94 4.93 8.64 -10.09
C ILE A 94 4.32 7.59 -11.00
N ARG A 95 3.04 7.72 -11.38
CA ARG A 95 2.39 6.76 -12.29
C ARG A 95 3.12 6.60 -13.62
N GLN A 96 3.61 7.70 -14.20
CA GLN A 96 4.39 7.66 -15.44
C GLN A 96 5.75 6.95 -15.28
N ALA A 97 6.26 6.84 -14.07
CA ALA A 97 7.55 6.22 -13.81
C ALA A 97 7.49 4.72 -13.51
N VAL A 98 6.35 4.17 -13.08
CA VAL A 98 6.22 2.77 -12.65
C VAL A 98 5.01 2.11 -13.28
N ASP A 99 5.04 0.79 -13.43
CA ASP A 99 3.90 -0.01 -13.92
C ASP A 99 3.15 -0.71 -12.79
N ILE A 100 3.79 -0.91 -11.65
CA ILE A 100 3.18 -1.54 -10.48
C ILE A 100 2.04 -0.71 -9.88
N PRO A 101 1.03 -1.33 -9.26
CA PRO A 101 -0.06 -0.64 -8.59
C PRO A 101 0.42 0.33 -7.50
N ILE A 102 -0.34 1.41 -7.32
CA ILE A 102 -0.08 2.44 -6.31
C ILE A 102 -1.21 2.42 -5.27
N ASP A 103 -0.85 2.39 -4.00
CA ASP A 103 -1.81 2.45 -2.89
C ASP A 103 -1.92 3.90 -2.38
N ILE A 104 -3.12 4.47 -2.39
CA ILE A 104 -3.36 5.86 -2.02
C ILE A 104 -4.22 5.96 -0.77
N HIS A 105 -3.77 6.75 0.20
CA HIS A 105 -4.58 7.11 1.35
C HIS A 105 -5.57 8.21 0.97
N THR A 106 -6.87 7.95 1.15
CA THR A 106 -7.93 8.94 0.91
C THR A 106 -8.20 9.80 2.14
N GLU A 107 -7.64 9.39 3.26
CA GLU A 107 -7.75 10.06 4.56
C GLU A 107 -6.62 9.62 5.48
N ASN A 108 -6.35 10.41 6.50
CA ASN A 108 -5.29 10.14 7.45
C ASN A 108 -5.70 10.55 8.86
N PRO A 109 -5.40 9.75 9.90
CA PRO A 109 -5.70 10.12 11.28
C PRO A 109 -4.88 11.33 11.73
N ALA A 110 -5.35 12.03 12.76
CA ALA A 110 -4.67 13.20 13.34
C ALA A 110 -3.23 12.92 13.74
N SER A 111 -2.93 11.70 14.22
CA SER A 111 -1.58 11.24 14.55
C SER A 111 -0.60 11.20 13.37
N SER A 112 -1.09 11.34 12.15
CA SER A 112 -0.31 11.28 10.91
C SER A 112 -0.69 12.40 9.92
N GLY A 113 -1.12 13.57 10.41
CA GLY A 113 -1.41 14.75 9.60
C GLY A 113 -2.88 15.14 9.48
N GLY A 114 -3.83 14.24 9.76
CA GLY A 114 -5.25 14.57 9.95
C GLY A 114 -5.95 15.20 8.76
N PHE A 115 -5.97 14.57 7.58
CA PHE A 115 -6.67 15.10 6.41
C PHE A 115 -7.71 14.11 5.86
N ILE A 116 -8.68 14.66 5.11
CA ILE A 116 -9.67 13.92 4.31
C ILE A 116 -9.64 14.49 2.90
N ARG A 117 -9.55 13.59 1.89
CA ARG A 117 -9.49 13.97 0.47
C ARG A 117 -10.35 13.06 -0.41
N HIS A 118 -11.49 12.63 0.11
CA HIS A 118 -12.42 11.74 -0.61
C HIS A 118 -12.90 12.34 -1.92
N TYR A 119 -13.02 13.67 -2.00
CA TYR A 119 -13.42 14.40 -3.21
C TYR A 119 -12.40 14.33 -4.34
N GLU A 120 -11.13 13.99 -4.07
CA GLU A 120 -10.10 13.82 -5.09
C GLU A 120 -10.05 12.40 -5.68
N VAL A 121 -10.77 11.45 -5.08
CA VAL A 121 -10.68 10.03 -5.44
C VAL A 121 -10.99 9.76 -6.92
N PRO A 122 -12.01 10.35 -7.56
CA PRO A 122 -12.26 10.16 -8.97
C PRO A 122 -11.05 10.53 -9.84
N GLU A 123 -10.38 11.63 -9.50
CA GLU A 123 -9.20 12.09 -10.21
C GLU A 123 -7.97 11.21 -9.93
N MET A 124 -7.79 10.76 -8.69
CA MET A 124 -6.74 9.77 -8.35
C MET A 124 -6.86 8.52 -9.22
N ILE A 125 -8.10 8.02 -9.43
CA ILE A 125 -8.34 6.84 -10.28
C ILE A 125 -7.97 7.15 -11.74
N ARG A 126 -8.40 8.29 -12.29
CA ARG A 126 -8.12 8.66 -13.68
C ARG A 126 -6.63 8.74 -13.98
N ILE A 127 -5.86 9.33 -13.08
CA ILE A 127 -4.44 9.63 -13.35
C ILE A 127 -3.48 8.52 -12.94
N ALA A 128 -3.89 7.60 -12.05
CA ALA A 128 -2.95 6.68 -11.42
C ALA A 128 -3.34 5.21 -11.46
N SER A 129 -4.44 4.84 -12.11
CA SER A 129 -4.81 3.42 -12.24
C SER A 129 -3.68 2.59 -12.88
N PRO A 130 -3.47 1.33 -12.40
CA PRO A 130 -4.20 0.65 -11.33
C PRO A 130 -3.83 1.16 -9.93
N ILE A 131 -4.85 1.48 -9.11
CA ILE A 131 -4.65 1.97 -7.75
C ILE A 131 -5.48 1.21 -6.72
N TYR A 132 -5.02 1.21 -5.48
CA TYR A 132 -5.77 0.79 -4.31
C TYR A 132 -6.08 1.98 -3.44
N LEU A 133 -7.36 2.19 -3.13
CA LEU A 133 -7.81 3.27 -2.25
C LEU A 133 -7.83 2.78 -0.81
N LYS A 134 -7.04 3.40 0.05
CA LYS A 134 -6.98 3.10 1.48
C LYS A 134 -7.79 4.11 2.25
N THR A 135 -8.94 3.66 2.78
CA THR A 135 -9.89 4.49 3.52
C THR A 135 -10.25 3.89 4.87
N GLY A 136 -10.87 4.67 5.76
CA GLY A 136 -11.26 4.25 7.12
C GLY A 136 -10.15 4.44 8.17
N GLY A 137 -8.98 4.94 7.79
CA GLY A 137 -7.85 5.15 8.70
C GLY A 137 -8.09 6.23 9.75
N ILE A 138 -8.86 7.26 9.43
CA ILE A 138 -9.16 8.39 10.33
C ILE A 138 -9.93 7.95 11.59
N VAL A 139 -10.72 6.88 11.48
CA VAL A 139 -11.54 6.37 12.58
C VAL A 139 -10.69 5.77 13.71
N ALA A 140 -9.50 5.29 13.40
CA ALA A 140 -8.67 4.57 14.35
C ALA A 140 -8.03 5.47 15.43
N GLY A 141 -7.89 6.79 15.19
CA GLY A 141 -7.22 7.72 16.09
C GLY A 141 -5.74 7.40 16.32
N THR A 142 -5.44 6.15 16.63
CA THR A 142 -4.08 5.60 16.81
C THR A 142 -3.98 4.23 16.12
N HIS A 143 -2.77 3.75 15.86
CA HIS A 143 -2.53 2.38 15.45
C HIS A 143 -2.76 1.45 16.65
N SER A 144 -4.01 1.05 16.87
CA SER A 144 -4.40 0.08 17.88
C SER A 144 -4.61 -1.31 17.27
N TRP A 145 -4.23 -2.35 18.00
CA TRP A 145 -4.53 -3.73 17.65
C TRP A 145 -6.00 -4.06 17.88
N ASP A 146 -6.66 -3.30 18.75
CA ASP A 146 -8.06 -3.52 19.13
C ASP A 146 -8.97 -2.69 18.23
N THR A 147 -9.67 -3.34 17.31
CA THR A 147 -10.73 -2.71 16.53
C THR A 147 -12.07 -3.08 17.14
N THR A 148 -12.79 -2.09 17.69
CA THR A 148 -14.15 -2.29 18.20
C THR A 148 -15.16 -2.46 17.07
N ALA A 149 -16.32 -3.07 17.37
CA ALA A 149 -17.43 -3.16 16.40
C ALA A 149 -17.88 -1.79 15.89
N GLU A 150 -17.86 -0.76 16.75
CA GLU A 150 -18.19 0.61 16.36
C GLU A 150 -17.15 1.18 15.38
N GLN A 151 -15.86 1.02 15.63
CA GLN A 151 -14.80 1.43 14.71
C GLN A 151 -14.91 0.71 13.36
N ALA A 152 -15.22 -0.58 13.36
CA ALA A 152 -15.44 -1.34 12.12
C ALA A 152 -16.63 -0.78 11.32
N ARG A 153 -17.73 -0.45 12.00
CA ARG A 153 -18.91 0.17 11.39
C ARG A 153 -18.62 1.56 10.83
N LEU A 154 -17.86 2.38 11.54
CA LEU A 154 -17.45 3.72 11.08
C LEU A 154 -16.51 3.62 9.87
N ARG A 155 -15.58 2.67 9.85
CA ARG A 155 -14.73 2.42 8.67
C ARG A 155 -15.55 2.00 7.46
N ALA A 156 -16.54 1.12 7.64
CA ALA A 156 -17.46 0.73 6.56
C ALA A 156 -18.24 1.93 6.00
N LYS A 157 -18.67 2.87 6.85
CA LYS A 157 -19.31 4.13 6.41
C LYS A 157 -18.36 4.98 5.55
N GLN A 158 -17.08 5.09 5.90
CA GLN A 158 -16.10 5.83 5.11
C GLN A 158 -15.90 5.16 3.73
N VAL A 159 -15.82 3.84 3.67
CA VAL A 159 -15.76 3.11 2.39
C VAL A 159 -16.99 3.37 1.53
N ALA A 160 -18.19 3.31 2.12
CA ALA A 160 -19.44 3.58 1.41
C ALA A 160 -19.52 5.03 0.90
N LEU A 161 -18.96 5.99 1.65
CA LEU A 161 -18.88 7.39 1.22
C LEU A 161 -17.95 7.54 0.01
N VAL A 162 -16.75 6.99 0.07
CA VAL A 162 -15.79 7.00 -1.05
C VAL A 162 -16.40 6.34 -2.28
N LYS A 163 -17.05 5.19 -2.12
CA LYS A 163 -17.73 4.51 -3.23
C LYS A 163 -18.79 5.41 -3.88
N ARG A 164 -19.63 6.10 -3.10
CA ARG A 164 -20.62 7.04 -3.67
C ARG A 164 -19.97 8.18 -4.44
N VAL A 165 -18.86 8.73 -3.97
CA VAL A 165 -18.12 9.77 -4.68
C VAL A 165 -17.63 9.23 -6.04
N ILE A 166 -17.14 7.99 -6.10
CA ILE A 166 -16.74 7.36 -7.36
C ILE A 166 -17.95 7.19 -8.28
N ASP A 167 -19.03 6.59 -7.79
CA ASP A 167 -20.25 6.31 -8.56
C ASP A 167 -20.86 7.60 -9.15
N GLU A 168 -20.75 8.72 -8.44
CA GLU A 168 -21.30 10.02 -8.86
C GLU A 168 -20.40 10.78 -9.85
N TYR A 169 -19.08 10.81 -9.60
CA TYR A 169 -18.14 11.64 -10.36
C TYR A 169 -17.25 10.89 -11.34
N TYR A 170 -17.22 9.56 -11.27
CA TYR A 170 -16.54 8.69 -12.22
C TYR A 170 -17.23 7.33 -12.35
N PRO A 171 -18.47 7.28 -12.84
CA PRO A 171 -19.28 6.05 -12.92
C PRO A 171 -18.64 4.95 -13.80
N ASP A 172 -17.82 5.34 -14.77
CA ASP A 172 -17.12 4.41 -15.67
C ASP A 172 -15.83 3.83 -15.07
N ALA A 173 -15.52 4.14 -13.81
CA ALA A 173 -14.34 3.58 -13.14
C ALA A 173 -14.46 2.06 -13.02
N LEU A 174 -13.47 1.34 -13.56
CA LEU A 174 -13.43 -0.11 -13.49
C LEU A 174 -12.91 -0.57 -12.13
N ALA A 175 -13.72 -1.35 -11.43
CA ALA A 175 -13.26 -2.06 -10.23
C ALA A 175 -12.68 -3.43 -10.64
N SER A 176 -11.60 -3.84 -9.99
CA SER A 176 -11.08 -5.19 -10.13
C SER A 176 -12.12 -6.23 -9.68
N SER A 177 -12.21 -7.36 -10.37
CA SER A 177 -13.09 -8.45 -9.95
C SER A 177 -12.69 -8.98 -8.57
N LYS A 178 -13.65 -9.52 -7.81
CA LYS A 178 -13.35 -10.23 -6.57
C LYS A 178 -12.35 -11.35 -6.84
N GLY A 179 -11.23 -11.34 -6.15
CA GLY A 179 -10.15 -12.33 -6.33
C GLY A 179 -9.06 -11.94 -7.34
N SER A 180 -9.19 -10.82 -8.05
CA SER A 180 -8.09 -10.30 -8.90
C SER A 180 -6.92 -9.74 -8.07
N ILE A 181 -7.10 -9.64 -6.77
CA ILE A 181 -6.08 -9.31 -5.79
C ILE A 181 -5.99 -10.51 -4.86
N SER A 182 -5.20 -11.48 -5.22
CA SER A 182 -4.74 -12.47 -4.25
C SER A 182 -3.58 -11.85 -3.48
N TRP A 183 -3.91 -11.31 -2.34
CA TRP A 183 -2.90 -10.98 -1.34
C TRP A 183 -2.62 -12.21 -0.48
#